data_88a0dc4dd920300c15344ea185ff11ed
#
_entry.id   88a0dc4dd920300c15344ea185ff11ed
#
_cell.length_a   1.000
_cell.length_b   1.000
_cell.length_c   1.000
_cell.angle_alpha   90.00
_cell.angle_beta   90.00
_cell.angle_gamma   90.00
#
_symmetry.space_group_name_H-M   'P 1'
#
loop_
_entity.id
_entity.type
_entity.pdbx_description
1 polymer ?
#
loop_
_entity_poly.entity_id
_entity_poly.type
_entity_poly.pdbx_seq_one_letter_code
_entity_poly.pdbx_strand_id
1 'polypeptide(L)'
;MQDKLFAKEKEGKIVIKWNHVLDEVLGDATGVNGMRIKDVKSGATTDFSLQGVFIAIGHTPNTGIFAGQLEMKNGYIVIKTGQNGESTATSVPGVFAAGDVADQIYRQAVTSAGYGCMAALDAEKFLDK
;
A
#
# COMPACT_ATOMS: atom_id res chain seq x y z
N MET A 1 -10.78 -14.71 8.75
CA MET A 1 -11.33 -13.35 8.48
C MET A 1 -12.62 -13.44 7.67
N GLN A 2 -12.71 -14.28 6.64
CA GLN A 2 -13.93 -14.47 5.83
C GLN A 2 -15.16 -14.85 6.66
N ASP A 3 -15.04 -15.77 7.63
CA ASP A 3 -16.17 -16.19 8.48
C ASP A 3 -16.79 -15.02 9.25
N LYS A 4 -15.95 -14.08 9.73
CA LYS A 4 -16.43 -12.86 10.40
C LYS A 4 -17.21 -11.95 9.43
N LEU A 5 -16.75 -11.87 8.18
CA LEU A 5 -17.41 -11.08 7.14
C LEU A 5 -18.81 -11.66 6.85
N PHE A 6 -18.90 -12.97 6.60
CA PHE A 6 -20.18 -13.64 6.32
C PHE A 6 -21.14 -13.61 7.52
N ALA A 7 -20.61 -13.67 8.75
CA ALA A 7 -21.43 -13.48 9.93
C ALA A 7 -22.08 -12.09 9.96
N LYS A 8 -21.31 -11.02 9.62
CA LYS A 8 -21.80 -9.65 9.56
C LYS A 8 -22.78 -9.40 8.41
N GLU A 9 -22.61 -10.10 7.30
CA GLU A 9 -23.58 -10.09 6.19
C GLU A 9 -24.92 -10.69 6.63
N LYS A 10 -24.91 -11.84 7.33
CA LYS A 10 -26.12 -12.46 7.89
C LYS A 10 -26.84 -11.57 8.93
N GLU A 11 -26.07 -10.75 9.66
CA GLU A 11 -26.64 -9.73 10.58
C GLU A 11 -27.21 -8.50 9.84
N GLY A 12 -27.10 -8.44 8.51
CA GLY A 12 -27.54 -7.29 7.72
C GLY A 12 -26.66 -6.03 7.85
N LYS A 13 -25.47 -6.14 8.46
CA LYS A 13 -24.54 -5.04 8.65
C LYS A 13 -23.61 -4.80 7.47
N ILE A 14 -23.48 -5.77 6.59
CA ILE A 14 -22.63 -5.76 5.41
C ILE A 14 -23.44 -6.28 4.23
N VAL A 15 -23.20 -5.70 3.05
CA VAL A 15 -23.73 -6.21 1.79
C VAL A 15 -22.56 -6.55 0.89
N ILE A 16 -22.42 -7.79 0.46
CA ILE A 16 -21.38 -8.23 -0.47
C ILE A 16 -21.92 -8.14 -1.90
N LYS A 17 -21.26 -7.37 -2.75
CA LYS A 17 -21.57 -7.28 -4.18
C LYS A 17 -20.57 -8.10 -4.98
N TRP A 18 -20.98 -9.34 -5.31
CA TRP A 18 -20.18 -10.26 -6.11
C TRP A 18 -20.11 -9.85 -7.58
N ASN A 19 -18.99 -10.13 -8.25
CA ASN A 19 -18.77 -9.83 -9.66
C ASN A 19 -18.86 -8.33 -10.00
N HIS A 20 -18.53 -7.46 -9.06
CA HIS A 20 -18.49 -6.01 -9.29
C HIS A 20 -17.09 -5.47 -9.07
N VAL A 21 -16.77 -4.41 -9.79
CA VAL A 21 -15.59 -3.58 -9.59
C VAL A 21 -16.02 -2.14 -9.31
N LEU A 22 -15.19 -1.37 -8.62
CA LEU A 22 -15.37 0.06 -8.50
C LEU A 22 -15.14 0.69 -9.88
N ASP A 23 -16.13 1.45 -10.36
CA ASP A 23 -16.06 2.20 -11.62
C ASP A 23 -15.64 3.65 -11.34
N GLU A 24 -16.32 4.31 -10.41
CA GLU A 24 -16.07 5.71 -10.07
C GLU A 24 -16.38 6.00 -8.60
N VAL A 25 -15.57 6.87 -7.96
CA VAL A 25 -15.90 7.47 -6.67
C VAL A 25 -16.62 8.79 -6.94
N LEU A 26 -17.85 8.90 -6.45
CA LEU A 26 -18.71 10.07 -6.66
C LEU A 26 -18.54 11.07 -5.51
N GLY A 27 -18.55 12.36 -5.83
CA GLY A 27 -18.41 13.42 -4.84
C GLY A 27 -18.65 14.79 -5.41
N ASP A 28 -18.62 15.77 -4.53
CA ASP A 28 -18.73 17.19 -4.84
C ASP A 28 -17.75 18.02 -3.99
N ALA A 29 -17.93 19.33 -3.95
CA ALA A 29 -17.07 20.24 -3.20
C ALA A 29 -17.04 19.95 -1.68
N THR A 30 -18.00 19.18 -1.15
CA THR A 30 -18.08 18.79 0.26
C THR A 30 -17.42 17.44 0.57
N GLY A 31 -17.04 16.68 -0.46
CA GLY A 31 -16.35 15.40 -0.33
C GLY A 31 -17.05 14.24 -1.06
N VAL A 32 -16.72 13.03 -0.64
CA VAL A 32 -17.32 11.79 -1.20
C VAL A 32 -18.76 11.67 -0.75
N ASN A 33 -19.68 11.46 -1.71
CA ASN A 33 -21.11 11.27 -1.44
C ASN A 33 -21.67 9.97 -2.06
N GLY A 34 -20.85 9.23 -2.82
CA GLY A 34 -21.27 7.98 -3.43
C GLY A 34 -20.13 7.21 -4.10
N MET A 35 -20.51 6.06 -4.65
CA MET A 35 -19.67 5.31 -5.58
C MET A 35 -20.52 4.69 -6.68
N ARG A 36 -19.93 4.54 -7.86
CA ARG A 36 -20.45 3.72 -8.95
C ARG A 36 -19.71 2.40 -9.00
N ILE A 37 -20.44 1.32 -9.03
CA ILE A 37 -19.87 -0.01 -9.28
C ILE A 37 -20.38 -0.56 -10.60
N LYS A 38 -19.57 -1.41 -11.23
CA LYS A 38 -19.85 -2.04 -12.51
C LYS A 38 -19.84 -3.55 -12.37
N ASP A 39 -20.91 -4.19 -12.80
CA ASP A 39 -20.97 -5.64 -12.91
C ASP A 39 -20.06 -6.11 -14.06
N VAL A 40 -19.09 -6.99 -13.76
CA VAL A 40 -18.09 -7.45 -14.73
C VAL A 40 -18.65 -8.41 -15.79
N LYS A 41 -19.86 -8.96 -15.56
CA LYS A 41 -20.51 -9.91 -16.48
C LYS A 41 -21.43 -9.17 -17.46
N SER A 42 -22.28 -8.30 -16.96
CA SER A 42 -23.24 -7.56 -17.76
C SER A 42 -22.76 -6.20 -18.27
N GLY A 43 -21.74 -5.64 -17.61
CA GLY A 43 -21.28 -4.27 -17.83
C GLY A 43 -22.20 -3.18 -17.26
N ALA A 44 -23.31 -3.56 -16.61
CA ALA A 44 -24.25 -2.61 -16.02
C ALA A 44 -23.61 -1.88 -14.82
N THR A 45 -23.91 -0.61 -14.69
CA THR A 45 -23.45 0.24 -13.58
C THR A 45 -24.57 0.52 -12.59
N THR A 46 -24.22 0.69 -11.31
CA THR A 46 -25.14 1.03 -10.22
C THR A 46 -24.47 2.02 -9.28
N ASP A 47 -25.18 3.11 -8.97
CA ASP A 47 -24.70 4.11 -8.02
C ASP A 47 -25.20 3.81 -6.60
N PHE A 48 -24.33 4.03 -5.63
CA PHE A 48 -24.62 3.92 -4.20
C PHE A 48 -24.29 5.22 -3.49
N SER A 49 -25.22 5.74 -2.69
CA SER A 49 -24.95 6.85 -1.79
C SER A 49 -24.21 6.33 -0.55
N LEU A 50 -23.07 6.96 -0.21
CA LEU A 50 -22.23 6.62 0.95
C LEU A 50 -21.31 7.79 1.29
N GLN A 51 -20.72 7.76 2.48
CA GLN A 51 -19.90 8.85 3.02
C GLN A 51 -18.40 8.64 2.84
N GLY A 52 -17.97 7.47 2.37
CA GLY A 52 -16.55 7.18 2.17
C GLY A 52 -16.32 5.88 1.43
N VAL A 53 -15.19 5.79 0.74
CA VAL A 53 -14.75 4.59 -0.01
C VAL A 53 -13.35 4.21 0.44
N PHE A 54 -13.16 2.94 0.81
CA PHE A 54 -11.85 2.36 1.05
C PHE A 54 -11.49 1.41 -0.09
N ILE A 55 -10.37 1.68 -0.74
CA ILE A 55 -9.82 0.82 -1.79
C ILE A 55 -8.77 -0.08 -1.13
N ALA A 56 -9.12 -1.35 -0.91
CA ALA A 56 -8.30 -2.31 -0.18
C ALA A 56 -7.94 -3.52 -1.06
N ILE A 57 -7.37 -3.25 -2.24
CA ILE A 57 -7.03 -4.25 -3.28
C ILE A 57 -5.54 -4.64 -3.29
N GLY A 58 -4.78 -4.21 -2.29
CA GLY A 58 -3.34 -4.42 -2.18
C GLY A 58 -2.53 -3.15 -2.42
N HIS A 59 -1.21 -3.30 -2.39
CA HIS A 59 -0.25 -2.22 -2.56
C HIS A 59 0.72 -2.55 -3.69
N THR A 60 1.01 -1.56 -4.49
CA THR A 60 2.11 -1.60 -5.45
C THR A 60 3.09 -0.48 -5.07
N PRO A 61 4.36 -0.79 -4.76
CA PRO A 61 5.33 0.23 -4.40
C PRO A 61 5.66 1.13 -5.61
N ASN A 62 5.80 2.42 -5.37
CA ASN A 62 6.17 3.40 -6.40
C ASN A 62 7.68 3.39 -6.66
N THR A 63 8.22 2.28 -7.09
CA THR A 63 9.65 2.00 -7.26
C THR A 63 10.10 1.91 -8.71
N GLY A 64 9.18 2.04 -9.66
CA GLY A 64 9.46 1.90 -11.09
C GLY A 64 10.57 2.81 -11.61
N ILE A 65 10.72 4.02 -11.02
CA ILE A 65 11.78 4.97 -11.36
C ILE A 65 13.19 4.46 -11.03
N PHE A 66 13.32 3.47 -10.14
CA PHE A 66 14.60 2.87 -9.74
C PHE A 66 14.91 1.56 -10.48
N ALA A 67 14.04 1.13 -11.40
CA ALA A 67 14.25 -0.10 -12.16
C ALA A 67 15.55 -0.01 -12.96
N GLY A 68 16.38 -1.05 -12.83
CA GLY A 68 17.71 -1.10 -13.47
C GLY A 68 18.80 -0.28 -12.77
N GLN A 69 18.47 0.46 -11.71
CA GLN A 69 19.43 1.25 -10.93
C GLN A 69 19.71 0.64 -9.55
N LEU A 70 18.69 0.08 -8.90
CA LEU A 70 18.80 -0.59 -7.60
C LEU A 70 18.42 -2.06 -7.73
N GLU A 71 18.96 -2.89 -6.85
CA GLU A 71 18.51 -4.26 -6.71
C GLU A 71 17.07 -4.28 -6.18
N MET A 72 16.20 -5.03 -6.88
CA MET A 72 14.78 -5.09 -6.57
C MET A 72 14.27 -6.52 -6.57
N LYS A 73 13.30 -6.81 -5.71
CA LYS A 73 12.59 -8.10 -5.64
C LYS A 73 11.08 -7.86 -5.56
N ASN A 74 10.32 -8.42 -6.51
CA ASN A 74 8.87 -8.26 -6.59
C ASN A 74 8.41 -6.79 -6.61
N GLY A 75 9.19 -5.89 -7.19
CA GLY A 75 8.91 -4.46 -7.21
C GLY A 75 9.38 -3.69 -5.97
N TYR A 76 9.91 -4.35 -4.94
CA TYR A 76 10.45 -3.70 -3.74
C TYR A 76 11.96 -3.54 -3.80
N ILE A 77 12.47 -2.46 -3.23
CA ILE A 77 13.92 -2.22 -3.13
C ILE A 77 14.49 -3.17 -2.08
N VAL A 78 15.56 -3.89 -2.45
CA VAL A 78 16.27 -4.77 -1.53
C VAL A 78 17.19 -3.94 -0.64
N ILE A 79 17.08 -4.14 0.67
CA ILE A 79 17.94 -3.53 1.70
C ILE A 79 18.77 -4.60 2.42
N LYS A 80 19.91 -4.23 2.97
CA LYS A 80 20.86 -5.19 3.55
C LYS A 80 20.39 -5.88 4.82
N THR A 81 19.51 -5.27 5.61
CA THR A 81 18.96 -5.81 6.88
C THR A 81 20.02 -6.42 7.81
N GLY A 82 21.22 -5.86 7.83
CA GLY A 82 22.38 -6.47 8.42
C GLY A 82 22.58 -6.23 9.92
N GLN A 83 23.38 -7.10 10.56
CA GLN A 83 23.77 -6.98 11.98
C GLN A 83 24.88 -5.94 12.20
N ASN A 84 25.54 -5.46 11.15
CA ASN A 84 26.73 -4.59 11.24
C ASN A 84 26.41 -3.10 11.01
N GLY A 85 25.15 -2.69 11.15
CA GLY A 85 24.67 -1.38 10.74
C GLY A 85 24.39 -1.34 9.22
N GLU A 86 24.01 -0.17 8.72
CA GLU A 86 23.60 0.02 7.31
C GLU A 86 22.41 -0.88 6.91
N SER A 87 21.49 -1.14 7.86
CA SER A 87 20.36 -2.04 7.65
C SER A 87 19.41 -1.58 6.55
N THR A 88 19.41 -0.29 6.26
CA THR A 88 18.57 0.34 5.21
C THR A 88 19.33 0.62 3.91
N ALA A 89 20.63 0.27 3.86
CA ALA A 89 21.44 0.46 2.67
C ALA A 89 20.96 -0.44 1.52
N THR A 90 20.93 0.14 0.32
CA THR A 90 20.57 -0.54 -0.92
C THR A 90 21.81 -1.17 -1.59
N SER A 91 21.65 -1.66 -2.82
CA SER A 91 22.76 -2.15 -3.65
C SER A 91 23.74 -1.06 -4.08
N VAL A 92 23.35 0.21 -4.01
CA VAL A 92 24.16 1.37 -4.39
C VAL A 92 24.65 2.11 -3.13
N PRO A 93 25.97 2.29 -2.95
CA PRO A 93 26.53 3.03 -1.80
C PRO A 93 25.95 4.44 -1.69
N GLY A 94 25.59 4.86 -0.48
CA GLY A 94 25.01 6.17 -0.21
C GLY A 94 23.50 6.28 -0.54
N VAL A 95 22.89 5.19 -0.98
CA VAL A 95 21.43 5.12 -1.21
C VAL A 95 20.79 4.20 -0.18
N PHE A 96 19.80 4.73 0.53
CA PHE A 96 19.07 4.03 1.60
C PHE A 96 17.58 3.98 1.25
N ALA A 97 16.89 2.92 1.69
CA ALA A 97 15.45 2.77 1.47
C ALA A 97 14.73 2.41 2.77
N ALA A 98 13.55 3.02 2.97
CA ALA A 98 12.74 2.82 4.16
C ALA A 98 11.24 2.87 3.81
N GLY A 99 10.42 2.24 4.64
CA GLY A 99 8.97 2.21 4.49
C GLY A 99 8.48 1.25 3.41
N ASP A 100 7.31 1.53 2.87
CA ASP A 100 6.58 0.64 1.96
C ASP A 100 7.32 0.30 0.66
N VAL A 101 8.34 1.07 0.29
CA VAL A 101 9.18 0.76 -0.88
C VAL A 101 10.12 -0.42 -0.65
N ALA A 102 10.42 -0.77 0.62
CA ALA A 102 11.29 -1.88 1.02
C ALA A 102 10.54 -2.93 1.87
N ASP A 103 9.53 -2.51 2.64
CA ASP A 103 8.73 -3.41 3.49
C ASP A 103 7.57 -4.03 2.72
N GLN A 104 7.80 -5.21 2.17
CA GLN A 104 6.75 -5.99 1.47
C GLN A 104 5.82 -6.78 2.43
N ILE A 105 6.13 -6.84 3.73
CA ILE A 105 5.49 -7.76 4.69
C ILE A 105 4.51 -7.02 5.60
N TYR A 106 5.00 -6.07 6.38
CA TYR A 106 4.22 -5.42 7.44
C TYR A 106 3.41 -4.24 6.95
N ARG A 107 4.02 -3.32 6.21
CA ARG A 107 3.39 -2.13 5.59
C ARG A 107 2.56 -1.34 6.61
N GLN A 108 3.16 -1.06 7.77
CA GLN A 108 2.54 -0.31 8.84
C GLN A 108 3.24 1.04 9.00
N ALA A 109 2.48 2.08 9.37
CA ALA A 109 3.03 3.41 9.61
C ALA A 109 4.17 3.39 10.65
N VAL A 110 4.03 2.58 11.72
CA VAL A 110 5.05 2.46 12.77
C VAL A 110 6.32 1.78 12.26
N THR A 111 6.22 0.77 11.39
CA THR A 111 7.41 0.14 10.79
C THR A 111 8.10 1.10 9.83
N SER A 112 7.34 1.85 9.04
CA SER A 112 7.88 2.88 8.15
C SER A 112 8.61 3.97 8.92
N ALA A 113 8.06 4.43 10.05
CA ALA A 113 8.72 5.40 10.93
C ALA A 113 10.04 4.86 11.51
N GLY A 114 10.03 3.60 11.99
CA GLY A 114 11.22 2.92 12.51
C GLY A 114 12.33 2.79 11.46
N TYR A 115 11.99 2.29 10.27
CA TYR A 115 12.95 2.21 9.16
C TYR A 115 13.42 3.60 8.69
N GLY A 116 12.56 4.62 8.72
CA GLY A 116 12.95 6.00 8.42
C GLY A 116 14.00 6.55 9.39
N CYS A 117 13.84 6.28 10.70
CA CYS A 117 14.84 6.62 11.70
C CYS A 117 16.18 5.90 11.43
N MET A 118 16.13 4.60 11.14
CA MET A 118 17.32 3.81 10.82
C MET A 118 18.02 4.33 9.56
N ALA A 119 17.27 4.69 8.52
CA ALA A 119 17.83 5.23 7.29
C ALA A 119 18.53 6.57 7.49
N ALA A 120 17.98 7.42 8.36
CA ALA A 120 18.62 8.69 8.71
C ALA A 120 19.97 8.46 9.41
N LEU A 121 20.01 7.53 10.39
CA LEU A 121 21.25 7.18 11.10
C LEU A 121 22.29 6.49 10.18
N ASP A 122 21.83 5.65 9.26
CA ASP A 122 22.71 5.01 8.26
C ASP A 122 23.30 6.05 7.29
N ALA A 123 22.50 7.04 6.89
CA ALA A 123 22.96 8.15 6.05
C ALA A 123 23.96 9.06 6.78
N GLU A 124 23.72 9.41 8.04
CA GLU A 124 24.66 10.15 8.90
C GLU A 124 26.02 9.46 8.95
N LYS A 125 26.04 8.18 9.31
CA LYS A 125 27.27 7.37 9.34
C LYS A 125 27.98 7.27 7.99
N PHE A 126 27.25 7.29 6.89
CA PHE A 126 27.84 7.28 5.56
C PHE A 126 28.55 8.60 5.23
N LEU A 127 27.98 9.73 5.68
CA LEU A 127 28.53 11.06 5.46
C LEU A 127 29.74 11.36 6.36
N ASP A 128 29.81 10.73 7.53
CA ASP A 128 30.90 10.91 8.50
C ASP A 128 32.18 10.09 8.17
N LYS A 129 32.15 9.31 7.11
CA LYS A 129 33.32 8.55 6.60
C LYS A 129 34.19 9.40 5.69
#